data_c027782f4afa6a9662d703e5473b1623
#
_entry.id   c027782f4afa6a9662d703e5473b1623
#
_cell.length_a   1.000
_cell.length_b   1.000
_cell.length_c   1.000
_cell.angle_alpha   90.00
_cell.angle_beta   90.00
_cell.angle_gamma   90.00
#
_symmetry.space_group_name_H-M   'P 1'
#
loop_
_entity.id
_entity.type
_entity.pdbx_description
1 polymer ?
#
loop_
_entity_poly.entity_id
_entity_poly.type
_entity_poly.pdbx_seq_one_letter_code
_entity_poly.pdbx_strand_id
1 'polypeptide(L)'
;KDGMILKNGGRLVKEFPHIPGIDFSGTVLESENQKFKTGDEIILTGWRVGEAFLTTFFGGYSQIAKVNADFLVKRPSNLTSKQAMMLGTAGFTSLMSAFAIQAREEILLGEKVNDVLVTGATGGVGSVAVMALTKLGYNVTAVTGKDSKTDYLKSLGAKNVVNRADFDKDPRPIDKGLWDGVVDTVGGKILANAIAQTRSNGIIAVCGNANSNELNTNL
;
A
#
# COMPACT_ATOMS: atom_id res chain seq x y z
N LYS A 1 7.58 7.47 4.19
CA LYS A 1 7.73 8.70 3.38
C LYS A 1 7.89 9.91 4.29
N ASP A 2 6.92 10.24 5.12
CA ASP A 2 6.98 11.41 6.03
C ASP A 2 8.16 11.33 6.99
N GLY A 3 8.43 10.18 7.58
CA GLY A 3 9.61 9.98 8.41
C GLY A 3 10.94 10.17 7.67
N MET A 4 10.99 9.86 6.37
CA MET A 4 12.16 10.13 5.53
C MET A 4 12.34 11.63 5.26
N ILE A 5 11.25 12.35 5.05
CA ILE A 5 11.27 13.81 4.88
C ILE A 5 11.81 14.48 6.15
N LEU A 6 11.29 14.08 7.32
CA LEU A 6 11.74 14.63 8.60
C LEU A 6 13.21 14.31 8.91
N LYS A 7 13.69 13.14 8.49
CA LYS A 7 15.05 12.68 8.80
C LYS A 7 16.10 13.20 7.81
N ASN A 8 15.81 13.21 6.52
CA ASN A 8 16.80 13.43 5.46
C ASN A 8 16.40 14.47 4.40
N GLY A 9 15.19 15.02 4.43
CA GLY A 9 14.62 16.09 3.56
C GLY A 9 14.85 15.97 2.05
N GLY A 10 16.08 15.73 1.67
CA GLY A 10 16.65 16.16 0.41
C GLY A 10 16.28 15.41 -0.88
N ARG A 11 15.65 14.24 -0.85
CA ARG A 11 15.27 13.53 -2.09
C ARG A 11 13.79 13.59 -2.42
N LEU A 12 12.96 13.72 -1.40
CA LEU A 12 11.50 13.74 -1.55
C LEU A 12 10.94 15.17 -1.53
N VAL A 13 11.65 16.12 -0.95
CA VAL A 13 11.27 17.54 -0.89
C VAL A 13 12.31 18.36 -1.63
N LYS A 14 11.87 19.18 -2.57
CA LYS A 14 12.74 20.04 -3.40
C LYS A 14 12.81 21.47 -2.92
N GLU A 15 11.80 21.91 -2.20
CA GLU A 15 11.67 23.29 -1.75
C GLU A 15 11.34 23.36 -0.26
N PHE A 16 11.95 24.32 0.43
CA PHE A 16 11.73 24.59 1.84
C PHE A 16 11.32 26.06 2.03
N PRO A 17 10.46 26.40 3.01
CA PRO A 17 9.90 25.52 4.06
C PRO A 17 8.85 24.54 3.53
N HIS A 18 8.73 23.36 4.16
CA HIS A 18 7.81 22.31 3.77
C HIS A 18 7.10 21.68 4.97
N ILE A 19 5.79 21.47 4.89
CA ILE A 19 5.01 20.74 5.88
C ILE A 19 4.76 19.32 5.38
N PRO A 20 5.28 18.27 6.03
CA PRO A 20 5.07 16.90 5.60
C PRO A 20 3.64 16.41 5.89
N GLY A 21 3.34 15.17 5.49
CA GLY A 21 2.07 14.50 5.71
C GLY A 21 1.27 14.33 4.43
N ILE A 22 1.31 13.11 3.85
CA ILE A 22 0.62 12.80 2.59
C ILE A 22 -0.86 12.45 2.78
N ASP A 23 -1.30 12.23 4.00
CA ASP A 23 -2.67 11.87 4.34
C ASP A 23 -3.20 12.80 5.42
N PHE A 24 -4.46 13.20 5.29
CA PHE A 24 -5.18 13.84 6.40
C PHE A 24 -6.70 13.66 6.26
N SER A 25 -7.40 13.83 7.37
CA SER A 25 -8.84 14.00 7.46
C SER A 25 -9.14 15.28 8.22
N GLY A 26 -10.16 16.00 7.80
CA GLY A 26 -10.53 17.27 8.41
C GLY A 26 -11.94 17.71 8.07
N THR A 27 -12.29 18.87 8.61
CA THR A 27 -13.55 19.56 8.33
C THR A 27 -13.27 20.78 7.50
N VAL A 28 -14.02 20.99 6.44
CA VAL A 28 -13.89 22.18 5.58
C VAL A 28 -14.27 23.42 6.38
N LEU A 29 -13.36 24.38 6.49
CA LEU A 29 -13.61 25.68 7.11
C LEU A 29 -14.15 26.68 6.09
N GLU A 30 -13.53 26.73 4.91
CA GLU A 30 -13.89 27.62 3.81
C GLU A 30 -13.70 26.88 2.47
N SER A 31 -14.55 27.15 1.48
CA SER A 31 -14.43 26.58 0.15
C SER A 31 -15.03 27.50 -0.91
N GLU A 32 -14.29 27.71 -1.97
CA GLU A 32 -14.78 28.35 -3.21
C GLU A 32 -15.27 27.32 -4.24
N ASN A 33 -15.09 26.00 -3.96
CA ASN A 33 -15.44 24.91 -4.85
C ASN A 33 -16.86 24.43 -4.57
N GLN A 34 -17.67 24.28 -5.62
CA GLN A 34 -19.07 23.87 -5.50
C GLN A 34 -19.29 22.44 -4.96
N LYS A 35 -18.28 21.57 -5.03
CA LYS A 35 -18.36 20.20 -4.53
C LYS A 35 -18.30 20.10 -3.00
N PHE A 36 -17.74 21.13 -2.34
CA PHE A 36 -17.50 21.15 -0.90
C PHE A 36 -18.00 22.45 -0.29
N LYS A 37 -18.56 22.35 0.90
CA LYS A 37 -19.01 23.50 1.70
C LYS A 37 -18.46 23.43 3.11
N THR A 38 -18.44 24.55 3.80
CA THR A 38 -18.12 24.61 5.22
C THR A 38 -18.88 23.56 6.02
N GLY A 39 -18.17 22.82 6.87
CA GLY A 39 -18.69 21.71 7.67
C GLY A 39 -18.63 20.34 6.99
N ASP A 40 -18.31 20.23 5.70
CA ASP A 40 -18.11 18.93 5.07
C ASP A 40 -16.88 18.22 5.67
N GLU A 41 -17.06 16.95 6.04
CA GLU A 41 -16.00 16.07 6.48
C GLU A 41 -15.28 15.46 5.28
N ILE A 42 -13.97 15.60 5.22
CA ILE A 42 -13.16 15.22 4.07
C ILE A 42 -11.96 14.34 4.45
N ILE A 43 -11.47 13.65 3.45
CA ILE A 43 -10.17 12.96 3.47
C ILE A 43 -9.36 13.32 2.24
N LEU A 44 -8.04 13.31 2.40
CA LEU A 44 -7.05 13.38 1.34
C LEU A 44 -6.05 12.27 1.53
N THR A 45 -5.71 11.56 0.45
CA THR A 45 -4.72 10.49 0.46
C THR A 45 -3.73 10.67 -0.69
N GLY A 46 -2.46 10.77 -0.35
CA GLY A 46 -1.28 10.54 -1.17
C GLY A 46 -1.05 11.35 -2.44
N TRP A 47 -2.01 12.10 -2.94
CA TRP A 47 -1.86 12.75 -4.23
C TRP A 47 -1.10 14.07 -4.13
N ARG A 48 0.23 14.00 -4.37
CA ARG A 48 1.15 15.17 -4.46
C ARG A 48 1.19 16.08 -3.22
N VAL A 49 0.50 15.72 -2.17
CA VAL A 49 0.51 16.45 -0.91
C VAL A 49 1.82 16.17 -0.20
N GLY A 50 2.52 17.19 0.16
CA GLY A 50 3.84 17.04 0.74
C GLY A 50 4.94 16.63 -0.26
N GLU A 51 4.69 16.70 -1.57
CA GLU A 51 5.70 16.54 -2.62
C GLU A 51 6.02 17.90 -3.25
N ALA A 52 7.29 18.27 -3.22
CA ALA A 52 7.78 19.58 -3.68
C ALA A 52 7.75 19.79 -5.21
N PHE A 53 7.03 18.97 -5.95
CA PHE A 53 6.90 19.16 -7.39
C PHE A 53 5.96 20.29 -7.78
N LEU A 54 5.10 20.72 -6.85
CA LEU A 54 4.18 21.84 -7.06
C LEU A 54 4.25 22.75 -5.84
N THR A 55 4.72 23.91 -6.05
CA THR A 55 5.13 24.99 -5.16
C THR A 55 4.12 25.52 -4.13
N THR A 56 3.01 24.81 -3.84
CA THR A 56 1.93 25.36 -3.02
C THR A 56 1.21 24.38 -2.10
N PHE A 57 1.60 23.11 -2.01
CA PHE A 57 0.84 22.15 -1.22
C PHE A 57 1.62 21.68 0.01
N PHE A 58 1.32 22.29 1.13
CA PHE A 58 1.76 21.82 2.44
C PHE A 58 1.00 20.55 2.84
N GLY A 59 1.71 19.62 3.49
CA GLY A 59 1.14 18.36 3.94
C GLY A 59 0.22 18.49 5.15
N GLY A 60 -0.34 17.36 5.57
CA GLY A 60 -1.36 17.26 6.61
C GLY A 60 -0.85 17.40 8.05
N TYR A 61 0.47 17.58 8.30
CA TYR A 61 1.00 17.80 9.64
C TYR A 61 0.80 19.25 10.10
N SER A 62 -0.42 19.73 9.95
CA SER A 62 -0.84 21.07 10.34
C SER A 62 -2.26 21.03 10.91
N GLN A 63 -2.60 22.04 11.71
CA GLN A 63 -3.96 22.19 12.23
C GLN A 63 -4.93 22.69 11.14
N ILE A 64 -4.42 23.46 10.19
CA ILE A 64 -5.18 24.01 9.06
C ILE A 64 -4.33 23.79 7.79
N ALA A 65 -4.96 23.30 6.73
CA ALA A 65 -4.32 23.11 5.44
C ALA A 65 -5.15 23.75 4.33
N LYS A 66 -4.50 24.41 3.37
CA LYS A 66 -5.11 24.88 2.12
C LYS A 66 -4.74 23.90 1.02
N VAL A 67 -5.74 23.30 0.37
CA VAL A 67 -5.53 22.26 -0.65
C VAL A 67 -6.48 22.46 -1.83
N ASN A 68 -6.10 21.91 -2.98
CA ASN A 68 -7.01 21.86 -4.12
C ASN A 68 -8.14 20.87 -3.83
N ALA A 69 -9.38 21.32 -4.03
CA ALA A 69 -10.57 20.53 -3.82
C ALA A 69 -10.66 19.25 -4.70
N ASP A 70 -9.99 19.22 -5.85
CA ASP A 70 -9.97 18.05 -6.73
C ASP A 70 -9.24 16.84 -6.12
N PHE A 71 -8.45 17.06 -5.08
CA PHE A 71 -7.75 16.00 -4.35
C PHE A 71 -8.54 15.46 -3.16
N LEU A 72 -9.68 16.08 -2.86
CA LEU A 72 -10.49 15.73 -1.71
C LEU A 72 -11.58 14.74 -2.05
N VAL A 73 -11.89 13.88 -1.10
CA VAL A 73 -13.07 13.00 -1.10
C VAL A 73 -13.88 13.27 0.17
N LYS A 74 -15.20 13.22 0.07
CA LYS A 74 -16.03 13.25 1.27
C LYS A 74 -15.78 12.00 2.09
N ARG A 75 -15.57 12.19 3.39
CA ARG A 75 -15.40 11.06 4.30
C ARG A 75 -16.71 10.28 4.40
N PRO A 76 -16.70 8.95 4.19
CA PRO A 76 -17.90 8.13 4.42
C PRO A 76 -18.38 8.28 5.87
N SER A 77 -19.69 8.43 6.04
CA SER A 77 -20.31 8.67 7.37
C SER A 77 -20.11 7.52 8.36
N ASN A 78 -19.86 6.31 7.87
CA ASN A 78 -19.60 5.12 8.67
C ASN A 78 -18.13 4.99 9.12
N LEU A 79 -17.25 5.91 8.73
CA LEU A 79 -15.85 5.96 9.14
C LEU A 79 -15.60 7.22 9.97
N THR A 80 -14.98 7.06 11.12
CA THR A 80 -14.38 8.19 11.84
C THR A 80 -13.13 8.71 11.11
N SER A 81 -12.74 9.95 11.35
CA SER A 81 -11.47 10.52 10.83
C SER A 81 -10.27 9.63 11.17
N LYS A 82 -10.22 9.10 12.40
CA LYS A 82 -9.17 8.16 12.82
C LYS A 82 -9.16 6.88 11.97
N GLN A 83 -10.32 6.27 11.74
CA GLN A 83 -10.42 5.05 10.92
C GLN A 83 -10.04 5.32 9.46
N ALA A 84 -10.49 6.46 8.90
CA ALA A 84 -10.10 6.86 7.55
C ALA A 84 -8.57 7.02 7.44
N MET A 85 -7.91 7.61 8.45
CA MET A 85 -6.45 7.78 8.45
C MET A 85 -5.67 6.50 8.79
N MET A 86 -6.28 5.52 9.45
CA MET A 86 -5.69 4.17 9.58
C MET A 86 -5.58 3.46 8.24
N LEU A 87 -6.46 3.77 7.29
CA LEU A 87 -6.36 3.31 5.90
C LEU A 87 -5.36 4.18 5.12
N GLY A 88 -5.65 5.46 4.95
CA GLY A 88 -4.80 6.42 4.25
C GLY A 88 -4.33 5.94 2.87
N THR A 89 -3.21 6.46 2.42
CA THR A 89 -2.54 6.03 1.17
C THR A 89 -2.15 4.55 1.20
N ALA A 90 -1.78 4.00 2.36
CA ALA A 90 -1.42 2.59 2.47
C ALA A 90 -2.62 1.68 2.19
N GLY A 91 -3.78 1.99 2.75
CA GLY A 91 -5.03 1.28 2.48
C GLY A 91 -5.48 1.40 1.04
N PHE A 92 -5.38 2.59 0.46
CA PHE A 92 -5.68 2.81 -0.96
C PHE A 92 -4.80 1.93 -1.87
N THR A 93 -3.48 1.92 -1.64
CA THR A 93 -2.53 1.08 -2.38
C THR A 93 -2.85 -0.41 -2.24
N SER A 94 -3.18 -0.84 -1.01
CA SER A 94 -3.56 -2.23 -0.73
C SER A 94 -4.79 -2.67 -1.51
N LEU A 95 -5.84 -1.83 -1.51
CA LEU A 95 -7.08 -2.12 -2.22
C LEU A 95 -6.89 -2.12 -3.73
N MET A 96 -6.12 -1.17 -4.28
CA MET A 96 -5.75 -1.20 -5.70
C MET A 96 -5.05 -2.50 -6.07
N SER A 97 -4.10 -2.96 -5.24
CA SER A 97 -3.39 -4.22 -5.48
C SER A 97 -4.33 -5.43 -5.40
N ALA A 98 -5.23 -5.46 -4.41
CA ALA A 98 -6.20 -6.54 -4.26
C ALA A 98 -7.19 -6.59 -5.44
N PHE A 99 -7.70 -5.46 -5.89
CA PHE A 99 -8.59 -5.38 -7.05
C PHE A 99 -7.88 -5.72 -8.36
N ALA A 100 -6.60 -5.38 -8.52
CA ALA A 100 -5.83 -5.81 -9.68
C ALA A 100 -5.71 -7.34 -9.73
N ILE A 101 -5.50 -7.99 -8.58
CA ILE A 101 -5.47 -9.45 -8.48
C ILE A 101 -6.85 -10.03 -8.80
N GLN A 102 -7.93 -9.45 -8.30
CA GLN A 102 -9.29 -9.90 -8.59
C GLN A 102 -9.63 -9.72 -10.09
N ALA A 103 -9.29 -8.59 -10.70
CA ALA A 103 -9.57 -8.32 -12.11
C ALA A 103 -8.87 -9.29 -13.07
N ARG A 104 -7.77 -9.93 -12.63
CA ARG A 104 -7.12 -10.99 -13.42
C ARG A 104 -8.07 -12.15 -13.71
N GLU A 105 -8.95 -12.53 -12.81
CA GLU A 105 -9.92 -13.60 -13.01
C GLU A 105 -10.87 -13.30 -14.19
N GLU A 106 -11.24 -12.04 -14.34
CA GLU A 106 -12.09 -11.58 -15.44
C GLU A 106 -11.32 -11.56 -16.78
N ILE A 107 -10.05 -11.11 -16.76
CA ILE A 107 -9.20 -11.02 -17.95
C ILE A 107 -8.86 -12.41 -18.50
N LEU A 108 -8.63 -13.38 -17.64
CA LEU A 108 -8.25 -14.74 -18.02
C LEU A 108 -9.43 -15.73 -18.08
N LEU A 109 -10.63 -15.23 -18.42
CA LEU A 109 -11.81 -16.05 -18.72
C LEU A 109 -12.19 -17.03 -17.60
N GLY A 110 -12.02 -16.62 -16.35
CA GLY A 110 -12.48 -17.37 -15.19
C GLY A 110 -11.46 -18.34 -14.58
N GLU A 111 -10.18 -18.27 -14.97
CA GLU A 111 -9.13 -18.93 -14.20
C GLU A 111 -9.08 -18.34 -12.79
N LYS A 112 -9.44 -19.13 -11.78
CA LYS A 112 -9.52 -18.67 -10.40
C LYS A 112 -8.15 -18.35 -9.82
N VAL A 113 -8.05 -17.22 -9.14
CA VAL A 113 -6.98 -16.95 -8.19
C VAL A 113 -7.31 -17.65 -6.88
N ASN A 114 -6.38 -18.41 -6.33
CA ASN A 114 -6.56 -19.07 -5.06
C ASN A 114 -5.49 -18.67 -4.03
N ASP A 115 -4.22 -18.79 -4.41
CA ASP A 115 -3.09 -18.63 -3.50
C ASP A 115 -2.39 -17.29 -3.76
N VAL A 116 -2.39 -16.41 -2.76
CA VAL A 116 -1.82 -15.07 -2.87
C VAL A 116 -0.74 -14.87 -1.81
N LEU A 117 0.41 -14.36 -2.25
CA LEU A 117 1.51 -13.97 -1.39
C LEU A 117 1.44 -12.48 -1.06
N VAL A 118 1.66 -12.12 0.19
CA VAL A 118 1.81 -10.72 0.62
C VAL A 118 3.16 -10.55 1.32
N THR A 119 4.07 -9.80 0.73
CA THR A 119 5.37 -9.49 1.35
C THR A 119 5.28 -8.24 2.21
N GLY A 120 6.14 -8.12 3.24
CA GLY A 120 6.07 -7.00 4.18
C GLY A 120 4.72 -6.90 4.89
N ALA A 121 4.11 -8.05 5.17
CA ALA A 121 2.72 -8.20 5.62
C ALA A 121 2.38 -7.46 6.93
N THR A 122 3.37 -7.11 7.77
CA THR A 122 3.17 -6.33 9.00
C THR A 122 3.21 -4.81 8.79
N GLY A 123 3.47 -4.36 7.56
CA GLY A 123 3.47 -2.93 7.20
C GLY A 123 2.06 -2.40 6.94
N GLY A 124 1.93 -1.08 6.74
CA GLY A 124 0.64 -0.43 6.48
C GLY A 124 -0.05 -0.99 5.25
N VAL A 125 0.65 -1.12 4.12
CA VAL A 125 0.10 -1.72 2.89
C VAL A 125 -0.14 -3.22 3.09
N GLY A 126 0.87 -3.96 3.57
CA GLY A 126 0.78 -5.41 3.69
C GLY A 126 -0.34 -5.89 4.60
N SER A 127 -0.54 -5.27 5.77
CA SER A 127 -1.58 -5.70 6.70
C SER A 127 -3.00 -5.48 6.15
N VAL A 128 -3.24 -4.36 5.49
CA VAL A 128 -4.52 -4.10 4.83
C VAL A 128 -4.71 -5.03 3.62
N ALA A 129 -3.63 -5.34 2.86
CA ALA A 129 -3.70 -6.29 1.77
C ALA A 129 -4.08 -7.70 2.26
N VAL A 130 -3.50 -8.16 3.38
CA VAL A 130 -3.91 -9.45 4.00
C VAL A 130 -5.39 -9.46 4.31
N MET A 131 -5.92 -8.43 4.98
CA MET A 131 -7.35 -8.34 5.30
C MET A 131 -8.23 -8.32 4.05
N ALA A 132 -7.89 -7.50 3.07
CA ALA A 132 -8.69 -7.32 1.86
C ALA A 132 -8.75 -8.63 1.04
N LEU A 133 -7.60 -9.25 0.79
CA LEU A 133 -7.49 -10.48 0.02
C LEU A 133 -8.18 -11.66 0.73
N THR A 134 -8.05 -11.76 2.05
CA THR A 134 -8.80 -12.75 2.83
C THR A 134 -10.32 -12.54 2.73
N LYS A 135 -10.75 -11.26 2.79
CA LYS A 135 -12.18 -10.93 2.64
C LYS A 135 -12.72 -11.25 1.25
N LEU A 136 -11.89 -11.19 0.23
CA LEU A 136 -12.20 -11.61 -1.15
C LEU A 136 -12.18 -13.14 -1.33
N GLY A 137 -11.78 -13.90 -0.31
CA GLY A 137 -11.83 -15.37 -0.31
C GLY A 137 -10.52 -16.06 -0.73
N TYR A 138 -9.43 -15.33 -0.89
CA TYR A 138 -8.13 -15.90 -1.26
C TYR A 138 -7.41 -16.56 -0.08
N ASN A 139 -6.59 -17.56 -0.37
CA ASN A 139 -5.65 -18.18 0.56
C ASN A 139 -4.41 -17.31 0.70
N VAL A 140 -4.37 -16.47 1.71
CA VAL A 140 -3.27 -15.52 1.87
C VAL A 140 -2.11 -16.14 2.65
N THR A 141 -0.92 -16.12 2.05
CA THR A 141 0.36 -16.37 2.72
C THR A 141 1.07 -15.07 2.99
N ALA A 142 1.28 -14.75 4.25
CA ALA A 142 1.90 -13.51 4.71
C ALA A 142 3.40 -13.70 5.00
N VAL A 143 4.25 -12.87 4.40
CA VAL A 143 5.72 -12.89 4.63
C VAL A 143 6.10 -11.77 5.59
N THR A 144 6.79 -12.13 6.68
CA THR A 144 7.28 -11.16 7.67
C THR A 144 8.64 -11.57 8.24
N GLY A 145 9.46 -10.60 8.61
CA GLY A 145 10.68 -10.85 9.42
C GLY A 145 10.44 -10.68 10.92
N LYS A 146 9.18 -10.64 11.36
CA LYS A 146 8.80 -10.39 12.75
C LYS A 146 7.97 -11.58 13.27
N ASP A 147 8.64 -12.60 13.79
CA ASP A 147 7.98 -13.83 14.26
C ASP A 147 6.93 -13.56 15.34
N SER A 148 7.16 -12.54 16.20
CA SER A 148 6.21 -12.08 17.21
C SER A 148 4.89 -11.51 16.67
N LYS A 149 4.76 -11.36 15.34
CA LYS A 149 3.56 -10.86 14.65
C LYS A 149 2.76 -11.96 13.93
N THR A 150 3.14 -13.22 14.12
CA THR A 150 2.43 -14.35 13.50
C THR A 150 0.96 -14.38 13.88
N ASP A 151 0.64 -14.29 15.17
CA ASP A 151 -0.76 -14.31 15.64
C ASP A 151 -1.55 -13.10 15.16
N TYR A 152 -0.92 -11.94 15.10
CA TYR A 152 -1.52 -10.75 14.51
C TYR A 152 -1.88 -10.97 13.04
N LEU A 153 -0.97 -11.50 12.22
CA LEU A 153 -1.25 -11.76 10.81
C LEU A 153 -2.33 -12.83 10.61
N LYS A 154 -2.35 -13.85 11.45
CA LYS A 154 -3.44 -14.85 11.47
C LYS A 154 -4.77 -14.22 11.87
N SER A 155 -4.80 -13.31 12.82
CA SER A 155 -6.02 -12.58 13.21
C SER A 155 -6.56 -11.67 12.10
N LEU A 156 -5.70 -11.24 11.16
CA LEU A 156 -6.10 -10.53 9.94
C LEU A 156 -6.63 -11.47 8.83
N GLY A 157 -6.52 -12.79 9.03
CA GLY A 157 -7.02 -13.81 8.12
C GLY A 157 -5.94 -14.52 7.29
N ALA A 158 -4.64 -14.26 7.53
CA ALA A 158 -3.59 -15.00 6.84
C ALA A 158 -3.70 -16.50 7.14
N LYS A 159 -3.81 -17.32 6.09
CA LYS A 159 -3.83 -18.78 6.19
C LYS A 159 -2.47 -19.32 6.64
N ASN A 160 -1.41 -18.77 6.05
CA ASN A 160 -0.03 -19.11 6.37
C ASN A 160 0.77 -17.84 6.69
N VAL A 161 1.76 -17.99 7.57
CA VAL A 161 2.76 -16.96 7.85
C VAL A 161 4.13 -17.61 7.70
N VAL A 162 4.97 -17.00 6.87
CA VAL A 162 6.34 -17.47 6.58
C VAL A 162 7.37 -16.42 6.92
N ASN A 163 8.56 -16.86 7.31
CA ASN A 163 9.62 -15.96 7.65
C ASN A 163 10.24 -15.35 6.38
N ARG A 164 10.55 -14.06 6.44
CA ARG A 164 11.22 -13.34 5.35
C ARG A 164 12.53 -13.99 4.93
N ALA A 165 13.26 -14.63 5.84
CA ALA A 165 14.52 -15.30 5.54
C ALA A 165 14.38 -16.39 4.47
N ASP A 166 13.20 -16.99 4.33
CA ASP A 166 12.93 -17.99 3.28
C ASP A 166 12.92 -17.38 1.88
N PHE A 167 12.71 -16.07 1.78
CA PHE A 167 12.72 -15.30 0.53
C PHE A 167 13.96 -14.42 0.36
N ASP A 168 14.76 -14.22 1.39
CA ASP A 168 15.96 -13.36 1.36
C ASP A 168 17.21 -14.14 0.98
N LYS A 169 17.14 -14.91 -0.09
CA LYS A 169 18.19 -15.72 -0.67
C LYS A 169 18.27 -15.48 -2.17
N ASP A 170 19.36 -15.94 -2.79
CA ASP A 170 19.48 -15.80 -4.24
C ASP A 170 18.37 -16.56 -4.94
N PRO A 171 17.61 -15.90 -5.84
CA PRO A 171 16.47 -16.52 -6.52
C PRO A 171 16.93 -17.60 -7.48
N ARG A 172 16.16 -18.67 -7.57
CA ARG A 172 16.33 -19.64 -8.65
C ARG A 172 15.71 -19.06 -9.93
N PRO A 173 16.26 -19.37 -11.11
CA PRO A 173 15.73 -18.86 -12.37
C PRO A 173 14.25 -19.22 -12.58
N ILE A 174 13.88 -20.47 -12.29
CA ILE A 174 12.52 -20.96 -12.29
C ILE A 174 12.34 -21.81 -11.04
N ASP A 175 11.37 -21.51 -10.26
CA ASP A 175 10.96 -22.30 -9.09
C ASP A 175 9.55 -22.87 -9.31
N LYS A 176 9.08 -23.71 -8.39
CA LYS A 176 7.73 -24.23 -8.46
C LYS A 176 6.72 -23.09 -8.37
N GLY A 177 5.81 -22.97 -9.33
CA GLY A 177 4.72 -22.01 -9.27
C GLY A 177 3.78 -22.27 -8.08
N LEU A 178 3.76 -21.36 -7.15
CA LEU A 178 3.00 -21.44 -5.90
C LEU A 178 1.89 -20.39 -5.83
N TRP A 179 2.12 -19.21 -6.44
CA TRP A 179 1.26 -18.04 -6.26
C TRP A 179 0.53 -17.68 -7.55
N ASP A 180 -0.76 -17.48 -7.46
CA ASP A 180 -1.58 -16.91 -8.53
C ASP A 180 -1.53 -15.38 -8.50
N GLY A 181 -1.33 -14.80 -7.31
CA GLY A 181 -1.19 -13.38 -7.09
C GLY A 181 -0.14 -13.03 -6.05
N VAL A 182 0.50 -11.88 -6.21
CA VAL A 182 1.47 -11.36 -5.25
C VAL A 182 1.20 -9.88 -5.01
N VAL A 183 1.24 -9.46 -3.74
CA VAL A 183 1.37 -8.05 -3.36
C VAL A 183 2.73 -7.87 -2.72
N ASP A 184 3.63 -7.16 -3.43
CA ASP A 184 4.97 -6.91 -2.94
C ASP A 184 5.15 -5.47 -2.45
N THR A 185 5.63 -5.35 -1.21
CA THR A 185 5.95 -4.06 -0.57
C THR A 185 7.43 -3.92 -0.25
N VAL A 186 8.25 -4.89 -0.58
CA VAL A 186 9.62 -5.03 -0.06
C VAL A 186 10.69 -4.84 -1.13
N GLY A 187 10.48 -5.38 -2.33
CA GLY A 187 11.46 -5.32 -3.42
C GLY A 187 12.65 -6.27 -3.23
N GLY A 188 13.69 -6.07 -4.02
CA GLY A 188 14.96 -6.79 -3.95
C GLY A 188 14.83 -8.31 -4.12
N LYS A 189 15.64 -9.07 -3.40
CA LYS A 189 15.66 -10.55 -3.46
C LYS A 189 14.31 -11.17 -3.11
N ILE A 190 13.54 -10.54 -2.21
CA ILE A 190 12.22 -11.03 -1.81
C ILE A 190 11.27 -10.98 -3.00
N LEU A 191 11.23 -9.87 -3.72
CA LEU A 191 10.44 -9.75 -4.94
C LEU A 191 10.93 -10.73 -6.02
N ALA A 192 12.25 -10.88 -6.21
CA ALA A 192 12.82 -11.80 -7.18
C ALA A 192 12.38 -13.25 -6.91
N ASN A 193 12.39 -13.70 -5.65
CA ASN A 193 11.87 -15.02 -5.27
C ASN A 193 10.36 -15.14 -5.44
N ALA A 194 9.60 -14.08 -5.13
CA ALA A 194 8.16 -14.07 -5.38
C ALA A 194 7.83 -14.19 -6.88
N ILE A 195 8.58 -13.52 -7.75
CA ILE A 195 8.47 -13.66 -9.21
C ILE A 195 8.74 -15.09 -9.65
N ALA A 196 9.87 -15.67 -9.22
CA ALA A 196 10.27 -17.03 -9.58
C ALA A 196 9.24 -18.10 -9.15
N GLN A 197 8.47 -17.83 -8.11
CA GLN A 197 7.43 -18.71 -7.56
C GLN A 197 6.01 -18.36 -8.05
N THR A 198 5.86 -17.36 -8.88
CA THR A 198 4.54 -17.02 -9.45
C THR A 198 4.19 -17.97 -10.58
N ARG A 199 2.97 -18.47 -10.58
CA ARG A 199 2.45 -19.37 -11.63
C ARG A 199 2.39 -18.64 -12.98
N SER A 200 2.38 -19.39 -14.07
CA SER A 200 2.07 -18.85 -15.40
C SER A 200 0.75 -18.07 -15.34
N ASN A 201 0.71 -16.91 -15.97
CA ASN A 201 -0.41 -15.98 -15.93
C ASN A 201 -0.72 -15.40 -14.52
N GLY A 202 0.15 -15.58 -13.54
CA GLY A 202 -0.01 -14.92 -12.25
C GLY A 202 0.20 -13.42 -12.33
N ILE A 203 -0.37 -12.67 -11.39
CA ILE A 203 -0.25 -11.21 -11.33
C ILE A 203 0.56 -10.77 -10.11
N ILE A 204 1.44 -9.80 -10.29
CA ILE A 204 2.27 -9.25 -9.23
C ILE A 204 2.04 -7.74 -9.14
N ALA A 205 1.44 -7.31 -8.03
CA ALA A 205 1.29 -5.89 -7.70
C ALA A 205 2.52 -5.43 -6.90
N VAL A 206 3.45 -4.77 -7.57
CA VAL A 206 4.66 -4.20 -6.96
C VAL A 206 4.37 -2.78 -6.50
N CYS A 207 4.32 -2.53 -5.20
CA CYS A 207 3.93 -1.24 -4.64
C CYS A 207 4.93 -0.67 -3.62
N GLY A 208 6.04 -1.37 -3.35
CA GLY A 208 7.04 -0.87 -2.42
C GLY A 208 8.42 -1.49 -2.62
N ASN A 209 9.42 -0.80 -2.09
CA ASN A 209 10.82 -1.19 -2.13
C ASN A 209 11.49 -0.94 -0.77
N ALA A 210 10.81 -1.40 0.30
CA ALA A 210 11.26 -1.15 1.68
C ALA A 210 12.65 -1.74 1.99
N ASN A 211 13.08 -2.78 1.26
CA ASN A 211 14.40 -3.40 1.40
C ASN A 211 15.38 -2.89 0.33
N SER A 212 14.98 -2.94 -0.94
CA SER A 212 15.80 -2.52 -2.06
C SER A 212 14.96 -2.11 -3.26
N ASN A 213 15.47 -1.15 -4.04
CA ASN A 213 14.96 -0.77 -5.36
C ASN A 213 15.70 -1.48 -6.51
N GLU A 214 16.69 -2.30 -6.19
CA GLU A 214 17.38 -3.14 -7.18
C GLU A 214 16.66 -4.48 -7.30
N LEU A 215 16.39 -4.90 -8.52
CA LEU A 215 15.77 -6.18 -8.83
C LEU A 215 16.71 -6.97 -9.74
N ASN A 216 17.33 -8.00 -9.20
CA ASN A 216 18.15 -8.95 -9.96
C ASN A 216 17.37 -10.25 -10.09
N THR A 217 16.92 -10.55 -11.30
CA THR A 217 16.24 -11.81 -11.66
C THR A 217 17.09 -12.56 -12.67
N ASN A 218 17.25 -13.85 -12.48
CA ASN A 218 17.79 -14.76 -13.48
C ASN A 218 16.59 -15.39 -14.19
N LEU A 219 16.21 -14.83 -15.33
CA LEU A 219 15.17 -15.36 -16.22
C LEU A 219 15.81 -16.19 -17.35
#